data_b1cc0c206412cadd8ba13a025aa483d2
#
_entry.id   b1cc0c206412cadd8ba13a025aa483d2
#
_cell.length_a   1.000
_cell.length_b   1.000
_cell.length_c   1.000
_cell.angle_alpha   90.00
_cell.angle_beta   90.00
_cell.angle_gamma   90.00
#
_symmetry.space_group_name_H-M   'P 1'
#
loop_
_entity.id
_entity.type
_entity.pdbx_description
1 polymer ?
#
loop_
_entity_poly.entity_id
_entity_poly.type
_entity_poly.pdbx_seq_one_letter_code
_entity_poly.pdbx_strand_id
1 'polypeptide(L)'
;MYAATLPPDPDNAALLYYQAFLLRPDPDAETSASIDKVIRGGEPDEKLREYLNLSDCRETIEFAEAAAQLPYCNWGIRFSQGLGARLPQLEHFRPLRFLLYADARVLAMDGDYHAALNRCLTIRRIASHVGDDTMLNYVVSTDIDGSALRYIQNILGSMLPDAEILTWLRGQLASVQGAVLSPARVLEMDLELIMQSMRNDPNDLLWLREQLVEDNEGKSAEYFWNMTDEELLALITEPYADFLDYALGVIDSEMPYEEKYVELQRLTDKFKEEFSNIPGTNQLAIAFAPQIIEIYSLQVRYTAQFNALKSAIGIYLVTANTGRLPDTLPDYLPKDPFSGQDFEYEFTEDGFILRCRAKDIYWTSHTLWPPNTPPDVLARSIVYEYEYKIQSNTESN
;
A
#
# COMPACT_ATOMS: atom_id res chain seq x y z
N MET A 1 -47.38 -18.12 -19.68
CA MET A 1 -46.63 -18.12 -18.42
C MET A 1 -45.32 -17.44 -18.75
N TYR A 2 -45.08 -16.18 -18.32
CA TYR A 2 -43.80 -15.52 -18.50
C TYR A 2 -42.83 -16.16 -17.49
N ALA A 3 -41.77 -16.83 -17.96
CA ALA A 3 -40.70 -17.25 -17.10
C ALA A 3 -39.95 -15.98 -16.70
N ALA A 4 -40.02 -15.59 -15.43
CA ALA A 4 -39.18 -14.52 -14.90
C ALA A 4 -37.72 -15.01 -14.95
N THR A 5 -36.85 -14.29 -15.65
CA THR A 5 -35.42 -14.52 -15.60
C THR A 5 -34.87 -13.70 -14.45
N LEU A 6 -34.02 -14.31 -13.63
CA LEU A 6 -33.28 -13.58 -12.58
C LEU A 6 -32.38 -12.51 -13.23
N PRO A 7 -32.20 -11.33 -12.60
CA PRO A 7 -31.22 -10.39 -13.06
C PRO A 7 -29.81 -11.02 -12.94
N PRO A 8 -28.84 -10.61 -13.79
CA PRO A 8 -27.50 -11.10 -13.67
C PRO A 8 -26.87 -10.63 -12.34
N ASP A 9 -25.91 -11.40 -11.84
CA ASP A 9 -25.10 -10.99 -10.68
C ASP A 9 -24.33 -9.68 -10.98
N PRO A 10 -24.01 -8.87 -9.95
CA PRO A 10 -23.24 -7.66 -10.13
C PRO A 10 -21.86 -7.96 -10.76
N ASP A 11 -21.46 -7.15 -11.73
CA ASP A 11 -20.14 -7.17 -12.36
C ASP A 11 -19.16 -6.16 -11.73
N ASN A 12 -19.62 -5.35 -10.78
CA ASN A 12 -18.83 -4.38 -10.04
C ASN A 12 -18.55 -4.89 -8.61
N ALA A 13 -17.26 -5.15 -8.32
CA ALA A 13 -16.79 -5.63 -7.03
C ALA A 13 -17.24 -4.75 -5.84
N ALA A 14 -17.33 -3.42 -6.04
CA ALA A 14 -17.73 -2.50 -4.97
C ALA A 14 -19.11 -2.85 -4.40
N LEU A 15 -20.06 -3.35 -5.21
CA LEU A 15 -21.40 -3.71 -4.75
C LEU A 15 -21.37 -4.91 -3.81
N LEU A 16 -20.49 -5.89 -4.06
CA LEU A 16 -20.29 -7.04 -3.17
C LEU A 16 -19.53 -6.67 -1.91
N TYR A 17 -18.51 -5.78 -2.03
CA TYR A 17 -17.83 -5.27 -0.83
C TYR A 17 -18.78 -4.49 0.08
N TYR A 18 -19.68 -3.65 -0.47
CA TYR A 18 -20.68 -2.96 0.36
C TYR A 18 -21.60 -3.95 1.09
N GLN A 19 -21.98 -5.08 0.46
CA GLN A 19 -22.72 -6.15 1.14
C GLN A 19 -21.91 -6.77 2.27
N ALA A 20 -20.63 -7.08 2.03
CA ALA A 20 -19.71 -7.56 3.07
C ALA A 20 -19.58 -6.57 4.23
N PHE A 21 -19.47 -5.27 3.96
CA PHE A 21 -19.38 -4.24 5.00
C PHE A 21 -20.64 -4.15 5.86
N LEU A 22 -21.82 -4.26 5.22
CA LEU A 22 -23.12 -4.16 5.90
C LEU A 22 -23.44 -5.40 6.73
N LEU A 23 -23.00 -6.58 6.30
CA LEU A 23 -23.24 -7.85 6.99
C LEU A 23 -22.26 -8.10 8.13
N ARG A 24 -21.04 -7.57 8.03
CA ARG A 24 -20.00 -7.82 9.02
C ARG A 24 -20.48 -7.46 10.44
N PRO A 25 -20.58 -8.43 11.35
CA PRO A 25 -20.95 -8.13 12.73
C PRO A 25 -19.81 -7.42 13.45
N ASP A 26 -20.17 -6.46 14.31
CA ASP A 26 -19.17 -5.83 15.18
C ASP A 26 -18.78 -6.77 16.29
N PRO A 27 -17.47 -7.05 16.48
CA PRO A 27 -17.02 -7.92 17.57
C PRO A 27 -17.20 -7.23 18.93
N ASP A 28 -17.56 -7.99 19.94
CA ASP A 28 -17.52 -7.51 21.30
C ASP A 28 -16.07 -7.25 21.79
N ALA A 29 -15.89 -6.71 22.98
CA ALA A 29 -14.56 -6.34 23.50
C ALA A 29 -13.62 -7.56 23.65
N GLU A 30 -14.15 -8.72 24.02
CA GLU A 30 -13.36 -9.95 24.18
C GLU A 30 -12.93 -10.49 22.81
N THR A 31 -13.86 -10.56 21.86
CA THR A 31 -13.57 -10.97 20.46
C THR A 31 -12.58 -10.01 19.81
N SER A 32 -12.73 -8.69 20.01
CA SER A 32 -11.77 -7.70 19.52
C SER A 32 -10.36 -7.93 20.07
N ALA A 33 -10.24 -8.26 21.36
CA ALA A 33 -8.96 -8.60 21.98
C ALA A 33 -8.34 -9.89 21.39
N SER A 34 -9.19 -10.90 21.09
CA SER A 34 -8.74 -12.14 20.42
C SER A 34 -8.27 -11.87 18.99
N ILE A 35 -8.97 -11.04 18.23
CA ILE A 35 -8.54 -10.59 16.89
C ILE A 35 -7.19 -9.86 16.98
N ASP A 36 -7.05 -8.90 17.88
CA ASP A 36 -5.80 -8.14 18.07
C ASP A 36 -4.63 -9.06 18.47
N LYS A 37 -4.87 -10.06 19.30
CA LYS A 37 -3.88 -11.08 19.66
C LYS A 37 -3.37 -11.82 18.43
N VAL A 38 -4.29 -12.28 17.56
CA VAL A 38 -3.95 -13.02 16.34
C VAL A 38 -3.19 -12.13 15.33
N ILE A 39 -3.59 -10.86 15.18
CA ILE A 39 -2.88 -9.90 14.32
C ILE A 39 -1.43 -9.70 14.77
N ARG A 40 -1.18 -9.76 16.07
CA ARG A 40 0.18 -9.65 16.66
C ARG A 40 0.95 -10.99 16.66
N GLY A 41 0.46 -12.01 15.99
CA GLY A 41 1.12 -13.31 15.85
C GLY A 41 0.75 -14.34 16.93
N GLY A 42 -0.20 -14.02 17.82
CA GLY A 42 -0.73 -14.97 18.78
C GLY A 42 -1.62 -16.05 18.14
N GLU A 43 -1.94 -17.07 18.91
CA GLU A 43 -2.82 -18.14 18.45
C GLU A 43 -4.29 -17.78 18.61
N PRO A 44 -5.16 -18.19 17.64
CA PRO A 44 -6.62 -18.15 17.76
C PRO A 44 -7.11 -18.91 19.00
N ASP A 45 -8.13 -18.36 19.64
CA ASP A 45 -8.80 -19.00 20.77
C ASP A 45 -10.25 -19.40 20.42
N GLU A 46 -10.95 -20.07 21.33
CA GLU A 46 -12.30 -20.55 21.11
C GLU A 46 -13.29 -19.40 20.87
N LYS A 47 -13.12 -18.28 21.57
CA LYS A 47 -13.97 -17.10 21.39
C LYS A 47 -13.93 -16.56 19.96
N LEU A 48 -12.73 -16.52 19.38
CA LEU A 48 -12.56 -16.12 17.98
C LEU A 48 -13.19 -17.13 17.03
N ARG A 49 -13.05 -18.44 17.29
CA ARG A 49 -13.68 -19.50 16.50
C ARG A 49 -15.21 -19.40 16.53
N GLU A 50 -15.81 -19.16 17.70
CA GLU A 50 -17.25 -18.93 17.83
C GLU A 50 -17.71 -17.73 17.00
N TYR A 51 -16.99 -16.61 17.06
CA TYR A 51 -17.30 -15.41 16.28
C TYR A 51 -17.22 -15.66 14.77
N LEU A 52 -16.16 -16.30 14.29
CA LEU A 52 -15.96 -16.63 12.88
C LEU A 52 -17.01 -17.64 12.36
N ASN A 53 -17.61 -18.43 13.24
CA ASN A 53 -18.69 -19.37 12.92
C ASN A 53 -20.08 -18.73 12.83
N LEU A 54 -20.24 -17.45 13.18
CA LEU A 54 -21.49 -16.75 12.94
C LEU A 54 -21.81 -16.72 11.45
N SER A 55 -23.10 -16.87 11.08
CA SER A 55 -23.54 -16.81 9.68
C SER A 55 -23.07 -15.53 8.99
N ASP A 56 -23.22 -14.38 9.67
CA ASP A 56 -22.90 -13.08 9.14
C ASP A 56 -21.38 -12.90 8.88
N CYS A 57 -20.52 -13.50 9.72
CA CYS A 57 -19.07 -13.55 9.46
C CYS A 57 -18.74 -14.37 8.20
N ARG A 58 -19.37 -15.55 8.06
CA ARG A 58 -19.16 -16.41 6.90
C ARG A 58 -19.64 -15.76 5.61
N GLU A 59 -20.84 -15.19 5.61
CA GLU A 59 -21.38 -14.47 4.47
C GLU A 59 -20.53 -13.24 4.12
N THR A 60 -20.03 -12.51 5.14
CA THR A 60 -19.06 -11.40 4.94
C THR A 60 -17.81 -11.87 4.19
N ILE A 61 -17.25 -13.01 4.59
CA ILE A 61 -16.06 -13.59 3.93
C ILE A 61 -16.39 -14.01 2.51
N GLU A 62 -17.52 -14.69 2.29
CA GLU A 62 -17.97 -15.14 0.96
C GLU A 62 -18.17 -13.95 0.01
N PHE A 63 -18.83 -12.87 0.44
CA PHE A 63 -18.97 -11.66 -0.36
C PHE A 63 -17.63 -10.99 -0.66
N ALA A 64 -16.73 -10.92 0.31
CA ALA A 64 -15.40 -10.35 0.11
C ALA A 64 -14.58 -11.17 -0.90
N GLU A 65 -14.64 -12.50 -0.84
CA GLU A 65 -13.99 -13.38 -1.81
C GLU A 65 -14.60 -13.27 -3.21
N ALA A 66 -15.91 -13.27 -3.31
CA ALA A 66 -16.61 -13.10 -4.58
C ALA A 66 -16.26 -11.74 -5.22
N ALA A 67 -16.28 -10.67 -4.43
CA ALA A 67 -15.87 -9.34 -4.87
C ALA A 67 -14.40 -9.33 -5.38
N ALA A 68 -13.52 -9.96 -4.64
CA ALA A 68 -12.09 -10.01 -4.97
C ALA A 68 -11.78 -10.77 -6.27
N GLN A 69 -12.69 -11.60 -6.79
CA GLN A 69 -12.53 -12.30 -8.07
C GLN A 69 -13.00 -11.47 -9.27
N LEU A 70 -13.75 -10.41 -9.05
CA LEU A 70 -14.21 -9.54 -10.14
C LEU A 70 -13.09 -8.65 -10.64
N PRO A 71 -12.91 -8.48 -11.95
CA PRO A 71 -11.84 -7.66 -12.51
C PRO A 71 -12.12 -6.16 -12.45
N TYR A 72 -13.37 -5.76 -12.20
CA TYR A 72 -13.81 -4.37 -12.21
C TYR A 72 -14.33 -3.95 -10.84
N CYS A 73 -13.83 -2.81 -10.35
CA CYS A 73 -14.25 -2.19 -9.10
C CYS A 73 -14.41 -0.68 -9.28
N ASN A 74 -15.62 -0.17 -9.09
CA ASN A 74 -15.91 1.26 -9.09
C ASN A 74 -16.71 1.62 -7.83
N TRP A 75 -16.10 2.37 -6.94
CA TRP A 75 -16.66 2.77 -5.65
C TRP A 75 -17.73 3.85 -5.74
N GLY A 76 -17.99 4.42 -6.94
CA GLY A 76 -18.95 5.49 -7.15
C GLY A 76 -18.54 6.82 -6.50
N ILE A 77 -17.24 7.07 -6.36
CA ILE A 77 -16.72 8.29 -5.74
C ILE A 77 -17.00 9.51 -6.63
N ARG A 78 -17.46 10.57 -6.00
CA ARG A 78 -17.78 11.83 -6.68
C ARG A 78 -16.56 12.74 -6.72
N PHE A 79 -15.57 12.40 -7.54
CA PHE A 79 -14.35 13.19 -7.72
C PHE A 79 -14.60 14.62 -8.23
N SER A 80 -15.77 14.89 -8.82
CA SER A 80 -16.20 16.25 -9.15
C SER A 80 -16.34 17.18 -7.93
N GLN A 81 -16.27 16.66 -6.70
CA GLN A 81 -16.22 17.44 -5.48
C GLN A 81 -14.78 17.90 -5.11
N GLY A 82 -13.78 17.56 -5.93
CA GLY A 82 -12.39 17.87 -5.64
C GLY A 82 -11.91 17.23 -4.33
N LEU A 83 -11.13 17.96 -3.53
CA LEU A 83 -10.67 17.51 -2.21
C LEU A 83 -11.79 17.22 -1.22
N GLY A 84 -13.01 17.71 -1.46
CA GLY A 84 -14.21 17.39 -0.68
C GLY A 84 -14.80 16.01 -0.99
N ALA A 85 -14.25 15.26 -1.94
CA ALA A 85 -14.71 13.92 -2.27
C ALA A 85 -14.55 12.98 -1.07
N ARG A 86 -15.65 12.35 -0.65
CA ARG A 86 -15.64 11.41 0.47
C ARG A 86 -15.29 10.02 -0.01
N LEU A 87 -14.47 9.30 0.77
CA LEU A 87 -14.01 7.95 0.51
C LEU A 87 -14.51 6.99 1.63
N PRO A 88 -15.84 6.78 1.77
CA PRO A 88 -16.43 6.08 2.91
C PRO A 88 -16.02 4.62 2.97
N GLN A 89 -15.66 4.01 1.85
CA GLN A 89 -15.24 2.61 1.79
C GLN A 89 -13.93 2.35 2.58
N LEU A 90 -13.06 3.36 2.72
CA LEU A 90 -11.71 3.16 3.30
C LEU A 90 -11.76 2.73 4.77
N GLU A 91 -12.73 3.21 5.55
CA GLU A 91 -12.86 2.84 6.97
C GLU A 91 -13.24 1.37 7.19
N HIS A 92 -13.86 0.72 6.19
CA HIS A 92 -14.33 -0.65 6.28
C HIS A 92 -13.25 -1.70 5.93
N PHE A 93 -12.19 -1.31 5.22
CA PHE A 93 -11.16 -2.26 4.81
C PHE A 93 -10.32 -2.80 5.97
N ARG A 94 -10.04 -1.95 6.97
CA ARG A 94 -9.26 -2.39 8.12
C ARG A 94 -9.95 -3.51 8.89
N PRO A 95 -11.23 -3.39 9.31
CA PRO A 95 -11.90 -4.49 9.98
C PRO A 95 -12.12 -5.71 9.07
N LEU A 96 -12.38 -5.52 7.78
CA LEU A 96 -12.55 -6.63 6.84
C LEU A 96 -11.26 -7.45 6.68
N ARG A 97 -10.10 -6.81 6.49
CA ARG A 97 -8.81 -7.53 6.40
C ARG A 97 -8.46 -8.28 7.67
N PHE A 98 -8.85 -7.74 8.85
CA PHE A 98 -8.63 -8.39 10.12
C PHE A 98 -9.49 -9.64 10.28
N LEU A 99 -10.75 -9.58 9.86
CA LEU A 99 -11.65 -10.73 9.83
C LEU A 99 -11.09 -11.84 8.91
N LEU A 100 -10.68 -11.48 7.68
CA LEU A 100 -10.10 -12.42 6.72
C LEU A 100 -8.81 -13.06 7.24
N TYR A 101 -7.95 -12.28 7.92
CA TYR A 101 -6.72 -12.82 8.48
C TYR A 101 -6.96 -13.69 9.71
N ALA A 102 -7.92 -13.31 10.57
CA ALA A 102 -8.32 -14.14 11.71
C ALA A 102 -8.83 -15.52 11.25
N ASP A 103 -9.65 -15.55 10.19
CA ASP A 103 -10.10 -16.79 9.55
C ASP A 103 -8.93 -17.58 8.95
N ALA A 104 -8.01 -16.91 8.25
CA ALA A 104 -6.78 -17.53 7.72
C ALA A 104 -5.95 -18.21 8.83
N ARG A 105 -5.83 -17.59 9.99
CA ARG A 105 -5.08 -18.18 11.12
C ARG A 105 -5.77 -19.40 11.70
N VAL A 106 -7.11 -19.40 11.77
CA VAL A 106 -7.88 -20.57 12.21
C VAL A 106 -7.71 -21.72 11.20
N LEU A 107 -7.85 -21.44 9.90
CA LEU A 107 -7.63 -22.43 8.84
C LEU A 107 -6.22 -23.03 8.88
N ALA A 108 -5.20 -22.20 9.09
CA ALA A 108 -3.83 -22.66 9.21
C ALA A 108 -3.61 -23.57 10.45
N MET A 109 -4.23 -23.25 11.60
CA MET A 109 -4.19 -24.11 12.79
C MET A 109 -4.87 -25.47 12.54
N ASP A 110 -5.92 -25.49 11.73
CA ASP A 110 -6.65 -26.70 11.36
C ASP A 110 -5.94 -27.49 10.23
N GLY A 111 -4.78 -26.99 9.75
CA GLY A 111 -3.95 -27.61 8.73
C GLY A 111 -4.35 -27.30 7.29
N ASP A 112 -5.39 -26.49 7.07
CA ASP A 112 -5.82 -26.07 5.73
C ASP A 112 -5.02 -24.82 5.26
N TYR A 113 -3.73 -25.03 5.00
CA TYR A 113 -2.83 -23.95 4.57
C TYR A 113 -3.19 -23.37 3.21
N HIS A 114 -3.80 -24.17 2.33
CA HIS A 114 -4.23 -23.68 1.02
C HIS A 114 -5.35 -22.65 1.16
N ALA A 115 -6.39 -22.95 1.95
CA ALA A 115 -7.46 -22.01 2.22
C ALA A 115 -6.96 -20.78 3.01
N ALA A 116 -6.07 -20.97 4.00
CA ALA A 116 -5.46 -19.89 4.76
C ALA A 116 -4.71 -18.89 3.86
N LEU A 117 -3.86 -19.39 2.96
CA LEU A 117 -3.13 -18.56 2.00
C LEU A 117 -4.07 -17.89 1.00
N ASN A 118 -5.17 -18.56 0.58
CA ASN A 118 -6.16 -17.94 -0.30
C ASN A 118 -6.87 -16.74 0.36
N ARG A 119 -7.14 -16.79 1.69
CA ARG A 119 -7.63 -15.62 2.44
C ARG A 119 -6.65 -14.45 2.37
N CYS A 120 -5.36 -14.71 2.50
CA CYS A 120 -4.33 -13.67 2.36
C CYS A 120 -4.27 -13.10 0.94
N LEU A 121 -4.42 -13.95 -0.08
CA LEU A 121 -4.52 -13.52 -1.48
C LEU A 121 -5.78 -12.71 -1.76
N THR A 122 -6.90 -13.00 -1.07
CA THR A 122 -8.11 -12.17 -1.12
C THR A 122 -7.84 -10.77 -0.59
N ILE A 123 -7.12 -10.63 0.54
CA ILE A 123 -6.70 -9.31 1.06
C ILE A 123 -5.84 -8.58 0.04
N ARG A 124 -4.94 -9.28 -0.65
CA ARG A 124 -4.11 -8.72 -1.71
C ARG A 124 -4.95 -8.19 -2.90
N ARG A 125 -5.98 -8.93 -3.34
CA ARG A 125 -6.91 -8.47 -4.39
C ARG A 125 -7.74 -7.26 -3.94
N ILE A 126 -8.15 -7.22 -2.67
CA ILE A 126 -8.81 -6.04 -2.08
C ILE A 126 -7.93 -4.80 -2.26
N ALA A 127 -6.63 -4.91 -2.01
CA ALA A 127 -5.71 -3.79 -2.19
C ALA A 127 -5.73 -3.25 -3.63
N SER A 128 -5.77 -4.12 -4.65
CA SER A 128 -5.88 -3.67 -6.04
C SER A 128 -7.21 -2.95 -6.35
N HIS A 129 -8.29 -3.31 -5.66
CA HIS A 129 -9.60 -2.67 -5.81
C HIS A 129 -9.74 -1.35 -5.04
N VAL A 130 -8.92 -1.12 -4.01
CA VAL A 130 -8.82 0.22 -3.38
C VAL A 130 -8.31 1.24 -4.39
N GLY A 131 -7.39 0.80 -5.24
CA GLY A 131 -6.88 1.60 -6.34
C GLY A 131 -5.83 2.63 -5.93
N ASP A 132 -5.50 3.49 -6.88
CA ASP A 132 -4.49 4.55 -6.77
C ASP A 132 -5.03 5.90 -7.27
N ASP A 133 -6.36 6.10 -7.21
CA ASP A 133 -7.00 7.34 -7.69
C ASP A 133 -6.68 8.57 -6.85
N THR A 134 -6.16 8.40 -5.63
CA THR A 134 -5.72 9.47 -4.74
C THR A 134 -4.53 9.02 -3.92
N MET A 135 -3.77 9.97 -3.35
CA MET A 135 -2.69 9.66 -2.39
C MET A 135 -3.19 8.82 -1.22
N LEU A 136 -4.39 9.12 -0.72
CA LEU A 136 -4.98 8.35 0.38
C LEU A 136 -5.29 6.90 -0.03
N ASN A 137 -5.87 6.69 -1.23
CA ASN A 137 -6.10 5.34 -1.77
C ASN A 137 -4.78 4.59 -1.95
N TYR A 138 -3.76 5.25 -2.48
CA TYR A 138 -2.43 4.67 -2.66
C TYR A 138 -1.81 4.18 -1.35
N VAL A 139 -1.81 5.02 -0.30
CA VAL A 139 -1.29 4.67 1.02
C VAL A 139 -2.08 3.52 1.64
N VAL A 140 -3.43 3.57 1.59
CA VAL A 140 -4.30 2.52 2.15
C VAL A 140 -4.14 1.21 1.37
N SER A 141 -4.10 1.25 0.04
CA SER A 141 -3.86 0.08 -0.82
C SER A 141 -2.53 -0.59 -0.48
N THR A 142 -1.46 0.19 -0.37
CA THR A 142 -0.12 -0.31 -0.02
C THR A 142 -0.08 -0.92 1.39
N ASP A 143 -0.77 -0.32 2.38
CA ASP A 143 -0.86 -0.88 3.74
C ASP A 143 -1.64 -2.21 3.78
N ILE A 144 -2.74 -2.30 3.01
CA ILE A 144 -3.54 -3.53 2.92
C ILE A 144 -2.69 -4.65 2.29
N ASP A 145 -2.03 -4.39 1.16
CA ASP A 145 -1.21 -5.40 0.47
C ASP A 145 0.03 -5.77 1.29
N GLY A 146 0.74 -4.79 1.86
CA GLY A 146 1.85 -5.04 2.77
C GLY A 146 1.44 -5.90 3.99
N SER A 147 0.20 -5.73 4.47
CA SER A 147 -0.35 -6.61 5.51
C SER A 147 -0.59 -8.02 4.99
N ALA A 148 -1.13 -8.18 3.76
CA ALA A 148 -1.31 -9.50 3.15
C ALA A 148 0.02 -10.25 3.00
N LEU A 149 1.09 -9.55 2.60
CA LEU A 149 2.42 -10.14 2.50
C LEU A 149 2.95 -10.63 3.86
N ARG A 150 2.78 -9.84 4.93
CA ARG A 150 3.12 -10.26 6.30
C ARG A 150 2.29 -11.44 6.78
N TYR A 151 1.01 -11.49 6.42
CA TYR A 151 0.11 -12.59 6.77
C TYR A 151 0.53 -13.89 6.07
N ILE A 152 0.90 -13.82 4.79
CA ILE A 152 1.48 -14.95 4.06
C ILE A 152 2.77 -15.41 4.75
N GLN A 153 3.68 -14.50 5.11
CA GLN A 153 4.91 -14.81 5.85
C GLN A 153 4.62 -15.58 7.15
N ASN A 154 3.63 -15.13 7.94
CA ASN A 154 3.24 -15.78 9.19
C ASN A 154 2.66 -17.19 8.96
N ILE A 155 1.85 -17.38 7.91
CA ILE A 155 1.32 -18.71 7.54
C ILE A 155 2.45 -19.65 7.11
N LEU A 156 3.38 -19.16 6.27
CA LEU A 156 4.55 -19.95 5.84
C LEU A 156 5.41 -20.39 7.04
N GLY A 157 5.58 -19.52 8.04
CA GLY A 157 6.31 -19.84 9.27
C GLY A 157 5.61 -20.86 10.18
N SER A 158 4.33 -21.15 9.97
CA SER A 158 3.54 -22.12 10.73
C SER A 158 3.34 -23.47 10.04
N MET A 159 3.81 -23.64 8.78
CA MET A 159 3.67 -24.88 8.02
C MET A 159 5.01 -25.53 7.76
N LEU A 160 5.00 -26.86 7.59
CA LEU A 160 6.14 -27.55 7.00
C LEU A 160 6.30 -27.12 5.53
N PRO A 161 7.55 -26.98 5.02
CA PRO A 161 7.76 -26.67 3.62
C PRO A 161 7.14 -27.74 2.70
N ASP A 162 6.08 -27.35 1.98
CA ASP A 162 5.35 -28.19 1.03
C ASP A 162 5.55 -27.65 -0.39
N ALA A 163 6.17 -28.46 -1.25
CA ALA A 163 6.54 -28.03 -2.60
C ALA A 163 5.31 -27.73 -3.50
N GLU A 164 4.19 -28.43 -3.30
CA GLU A 164 2.96 -28.22 -4.07
C GLU A 164 2.31 -26.89 -3.69
N ILE A 165 2.09 -26.66 -2.39
CA ILE A 165 1.52 -25.40 -1.87
C ILE A 165 2.40 -24.21 -2.24
N LEU A 166 3.73 -24.32 -2.06
CA LEU A 166 4.67 -23.25 -2.37
C LEU A 166 4.73 -22.93 -3.87
N THR A 167 4.65 -23.94 -4.72
CA THR A 167 4.61 -23.75 -6.19
C THR A 167 3.31 -23.06 -6.61
N TRP A 168 2.18 -23.50 -6.05
CA TRP A 168 0.89 -22.84 -6.26
C TRP A 168 0.93 -21.39 -5.80
N LEU A 169 1.39 -21.12 -4.56
CA LEU A 169 1.48 -19.77 -4.01
C LEU A 169 2.35 -18.86 -4.86
N ARG A 170 3.52 -19.33 -5.33
CA ARG A 170 4.38 -18.59 -6.25
C ARG A 170 3.66 -18.21 -7.54
N GLY A 171 2.87 -19.15 -8.11
CA GLY A 171 2.04 -18.90 -9.28
C GLY A 171 0.96 -17.85 -9.01
N GLN A 172 0.28 -17.94 -7.84
CA GLN A 172 -0.74 -16.96 -7.44
C GLN A 172 -0.14 -15.56 -7.26
N LEU A 173 1.01 -15.43 -6.58
CA LEU A 173 1.67 -14.14 -6.39
C LEU A 173 2.14 -13.49 -7.70
N ALA A 174 2.38 -14.29 -8.75
CA ALA A 174 2.69 -13.78 -10.08
C ALA A 174 1.45 -13.32 -10.85
N SER A 175 0.28 -13.89 -10.60
CA SER A 175 -0.97 -13.63 -11.34
C SER A 175 -1.94 -12.71 -10.59
N VAL A 176 -1.94 -12.76 -9.25
CA VAL A 176 -2.81 -11.91 -8.43
C VAL A 176 -2.21 -10.53 -8.32
N GLN A 177 -2.94 -9.56 -8.87
CA GLN A 177 -2.58 -8.15 -8.72
C GLN A 177 -2.80 -7.72 -7.27
N GLY A 178 -1.79 -7.09 -6.69
CA GLY A 178 -1.88 -6.41 -5.39
C GLY A 178 -2.08 -4.91 -5.55
N ALA A 179 -1.53 -4.13 -4.63
CA ALA A 179 -1.57 -2.67 -4.73
C ALA A 179 -1.01 -2.20 -6.09
N VAL A 180 -1.74 -1.30 -6.73
CA VAL A 180 -1.27 -0.63 -7.96
C VAL A 180 -0.35 0.51 -7.54
N LEU A 181 0.92 0.41 -7.93
CA LEU A 181 1.93 1.41 -7.57
C LEU A 181 2.24 2.29 -8.77
N SER A 182 1.37 3.26 -9.05
CA SER A 182 1.57 4.25 -10.12
C SER A 182 1.75 5.66 -9.51
N PRO A 183 2.99 6.08 -9.22
CA PRO A 183 3.25 7.43 -8.73
C PRO A 183 2.70 8.52 -9.66
N ALA A 184 2.79 8.32 -10.97
CA ALA A 184 2.28 9.26 -11.97
C ALA A 184 0.79 9.52 -11.78
N ARG A 185 -0.01 8.45 -11.79
CA ARG A 185 -1.47 8.56 -11.68
C ARG A 185 -1.91 9.23 -10.38
N VAL A 186 -1.27 8.86 -9.27
CA VAL A 186 -1.59 9.44 -7.95
C VAL A 186 -1.39 10.95 -7.95
N LEU A 187 -0.24 11.41 -8.46
CA LEU A 187 0.12 12.83 -8.45
C LEU A 187 -0.71 13.63 -9.44
N GLU A 188 -1.00 13.09 -10.62
CA GLU A 188 -1.90 13.70 -11.63
C GLU A 188 -3.33 13.86 -11.04
N MET A 189 -3.83 12.83 -10.40
CA MET A 189 -5.17 12.86 -9.80
C MET A 189 -5.26 13.81 -8.61
N ASP A 190 -4.26 13.85 -7.73
CA ASP A 190 -4.24 14.78 -6.62
C ASP A 190 -4.22 16.23 -7.12
N LEU A 191 -3.42 16.54 -8.16
CA LEU A 191 -3.46 17.85 -8.80
C LEU A 191 -4.87 18.16 -9.34
N GLU A 192 -5.48 17.24 -10.10
CA GLU A 192 -6.83 17.46 -10.65
C GLU A 192 -7.88 17.68 -9.56
N LEU A 193 -7.80 16.95 -8.42
CA LEU A 193 -8.69 17.14 -7.28
C LEU A 193 -8.54 18.53 -6.66
N ILE A 194 -7.31 19.04 -6.57
CA ILE A 194 -7.03 20.39 -6.07
C ILE A 194 -7.60 21.41 -7.05
N MET A 195 -7.32 21.28 -8.35
CA MET A 195 -7.86 22.17 -9.38
C MET A 195 -9.40 22.15 -9.42
N GLN A 196 -9.99 20.97 -9.25
CA GLN A 196 -11.45 20.83 -9.17
C GLN A 196 -12.03 21.52 -7.93
N SER A 197 -11.35 21.46 -6.78
CA SER A 197 -11.76 22.21 -5.59
C SER A 197 -11.76 23.71 -5.86
N MET A 198 -10.71 24.25 -6.46
CA MET A 198 -10.60 25.66 -6.79
C MET A 198 -11.67 26.11 -7.80
N ARG A 199 -12.00 25.27 -8.80
CA ARG A 199 -13.11 25.55 -9.74
C ARG A 199 -14.48 25.52 -9.08
N ASN A 200 -14.66 24.71 -8.01
CA ASN A 200 -15.93 24.56 -7.33
C ASN A 200 -16.22 25.69 -6.33
N ASP A 201 -15.20 26.34 -5.78
CA ASP A 201 -15.35 27.46 -4.86
C ASP A 201 -14.75 28.75 -5.46
N PRO A 202 -15.58 29.68 -5.93
CA PRO A 202 -15.11 30.96 -6.45
C PRO A 202 -14.29 31.77 -5.43
N ASN A 203 -14.44 31.52 -4.12
CA ASN A 203 -13.65 32.20 -3.10
C ASN A 203 -12.19 31.71 -3.10
N ASP A 204 -11.93 30.46 -3.45
CA ASP A 204 -10.56 29.92 -3.55
C ASP A 204 -9.80 30.61 -4.68
N LEU A 205 -10.44 30.78 -5.85
CA LEU A 205 -9.86 31.52 -6.99
C LEU A 205 -9.71 33.00 -6.68
N LEU A 206 -10.69 33.61 -6.00
CA LEU A 206 -10.61 35.00 -5.56
C LEU A 206 -9.46 35.19 -4.55
N TRP A 207 -9.35 34.30 -3.57
CA TRP A 207 -8.26 34.31 -2.59
C TRP A 207 -6.88 34.19 -3.29
N LEU A 208 -6.72 33.25 -4.26
CA LEU A 208 -5.49 33.11 -5.03
C LEU A 208 -5.15 34.40 -5.77
N ARG A 209 -6.13 35.03 -6.41
CA ARG A 209 -6.00 36.30 -7.14
C ARG A 209 -5.57 37.44 -6.22
N GLU A 210 -6.21 37.54 -5.04
CA GLU A 210 -5.89 38.56 -4.03
C GLU A 210 -4.45 38.40 -3.53
N GLN A 211 -3.98 37.17 -3.26
CA GLN A 211 -2.60 36.91 -2.84
C GLN A 211 -1.60 37.35 -3.92
N LEU A 212 -1.84 37.00 -5.18
CA LEU A 212 -0.98 37.40 -6.31
C LEU A 212 -0.94 38.92 -6.50
N VAL A 213 -2.03 39.62 -6.23
CA VAL A 213 -2.12 41.07 -6.31
C VAL A 213 -1.44 41.74 -5.11
N GLU A 214 -1.61 41.19 -3.89
CA GLU A 214 -1.08 41.76 -2.64
C GLU A 214 0.46 41.74 -2.61
N ASP A 215 1.06 40.68 -3.19
CA ASP A 215 2.51 40.51 -3.26
C ASP A 215 3.15 41.21 -4.47
N ASN A 216 2.35 41.87 -5.32
CA ASN A 216 2.83 42.57 -6.51
C ASN A 216 2.36 44.04 -6.49
N GLU A 217 3.18 44.93 -7.06
CA GLU A 217 2.85 46.35 -7.19
C GLU A 217 2.65 46.78 -8.65
N GLY A 218 1.82 47.80 -8.84
CA GLY A 218 1.66 48.49 -10.13
C GLY A 218 1.10 47.62 -11.26
N LYS A 219 1.77 47.59 -12.40
CA LYS A 219 1.30 46.87 -13.61
C LYS A 219 1.22 45.33 -13.43
N SER A 220 2.03 44.77 -12.54
CA SER A 220 2.01 43.34 -12.26
C SER A 220 0.76 42.96 -11.49
N ALA A 221 0.34 43.75 -10.50
CA ALA A 221 -0.90 43.55 -9.78
C ALA A 221 -2.13 43.65 -10.71
N GLU A 222 -2.14 44.63 -11.62
CA GLU A 222 -3.21 44.78 -12.60
C GLU A 222 -3.28 43.60 -13.58
N TYR A 223 -2.13 43.03 -13.96
CA TYR A 223 -2.04 41.84 -14.81
C TYR A 223 -2.69 40.62 -14.14
N PHE A 224 -2.32 40.30 -12.90
CA PHE A 224 -2.90 39.17 -12.16
C PHE A 224 -4.39 39.35 -11.88
N TRP A 225 -4.82 40.60 -11.62
CA TRP A 225 -6.24 40.89 -11.39
C TRP A 225 -7.10 40.64 -12.64
N ASN A 226 -6.58 40.90 -13.84
CA ASN A 226 -7.28 40.76 -15.09
C ASN A 226 -7.13 39.37 -15.75
N MET A 227 -6.39 38.44 -15.14
CA MET A 227 -6.30 37.06 -15.66
C MET A 227 -7.66 36.37 -15.61
N THR A 228 -7.92 35.52 -16.60
CA THR A 228 -9.03 34.56 -16.52
C THR A 228 -8.74 33.51 -15.46
N ASP A 229 -9.76 32.78 -15.00
CA ASP A 229 -9.58 31.72 -14.03
C ASP A 229 -8.71 30.57 -14.59
N GLU A 230 -8.82 30.26 -15.89
CA GLU A 230 -7.96 29.30 -16.56
C GLU A 230 -6.48 29.74 -16.61
N GLU A 231 -6.21 31.00 -16.91
CA GLU A 231 -4.84 31.54 -16.87
C GLU A 231 -4.26 31.51 -15.45
N LEU A 232 -5.09 31.82 -14.45
CA LEU A 232 -4.70 31.76 -13.05
C LEU A 232 -4.34 30.32 -12.61
N LEU A 233 -5.16 29.35 -12.98
CA LEU A 233 -4.88 27.93 -12.70
C LEU A 233 -3.66 27.42 -13.47
N ALA A 234 -3.41 27.92 -14.70
CA ALA A 234 -2.24 27.54 -15.49
C ALA A 234 -0.91 27.91 -14.80
N LEU A 235 -0.89 28.98 -13.99
CA LEU A 235 0.29 29.33 -13.18
C LEU A 235 0.73 28.22 -12.22
N ILE A 236 -0.17 27.31 -11.87
CA ILE A 236 0.09 26.18 -10.99
C ILE A 236 0.31 24.91 -11.81
N THR A 237 -0.57 24.65 -12.78
CA THR A 237 -0.59 23.38 -13.49
C THR A 237 0.59 23.18 -14.44
N GLU A 238 1.05 24.22 -15.12
CA GLU A 238 2.17 24.10 -16.06
C GLU A 238 3.49 23.76 -15.36
N PRO A 239 3.95 24.50 -14.32
CA PRO A 239 5.17 24.14 -13.61
C PRO A 239 5.07 22.79 -12.89
N TYR A 240 3.87 22.41 -12.45
CA TYR A 240 3.67 21.12 -11.82
C TYR A 240 3.79 19.96 -12.82
N ALA A 241 3.24 20.12 -14.03
CA ALA A 241 3.37 19.11 -15.08
C ALA A 241 4.84 18.92 -15.47
N ASP A 242 5.59 20.01 -15.68
CA ASP A 242 7.03 19.94 -15.96
C ASP A 242 7.79 19.24 -14.83
N PHE A 243 7.46 19.56 -13.57
CA PHE A 243 8.05 18.87 -12.41
C PHE A 243 7.76 17.38 -12.42
N LEU A 244 6.50 16.97 -12.69
CA LEU A 244 6.12 15.56 -12.73
C LEU A 244 6.87 14.79 -13.80
N ASP A 245 6.97 15.33 -15.01
CA ASP A 245 7.68 14.70 -16.13
C ASP A 245 9.14 14.40 -15.76
N TYR A 246 9.82 15.37 -15.14
CA TYR A 246 11.20 15.18 -14.67
C TYR A 246 11.28 14.14 -13.53
N ALA A 247 10.40 14.22 -12.53
CA ALA A 247 10.42 13.34 -11.39
C ALA A 247 10.11 11.90 -11.78
N LEU A 248 9.15 11.68 -12.66
CA LEU A 248 8.83 10.35 -13.19
C LEU A 248 9.99 9.80 -14.02
N GLY A 249 10.66 10.63 -14.83
CA GLY A 249 11.88 10.25 -15.55
C GLY A 249 12.99 9.79 -14.61
N VAL A 250 13.13 10.39 -13.42
CA VAL A 250 14.07 9.96 -12.39
C VAL A 250 13.63 8.61 -11.79
N ILE A 251 12.36 8.43 -11.44
CA ILE A 251 11.82 7.19 -10.88
C ILE A 251 12.02 6.02 -11.84
N ASP A 252 11.79 6.21 -13.13
CA ASP A 252 11.88 5.18 -14.16
C ASP A 252 13.33 4.94 -14.66
N SER A 253 14.30 5.77 -14.26
CA SER A 253 15.69 5.63 -14.65
C SER A 253 16.36 4.38 -14.05
N GLU A 254 17.54 4.00 -14.57
CA GLU A 254 18.39 2.93 -14.03
C GLU A 254 19.27 3.37 -12.85
N MET A 255 19.13 4.61 -12.36
CA MET A 255 19.93 5.10 -11.23
C MET A 255 19.68 4.27 -9.96
N PRO A 256 20.68 4.09 -9.08
CA PRO A 256 20.49 3.51 -7.75
C PRO A 256 19.49 4.28 -6.89
N TYR A 257 18.87 3.61 -5.93
CA TYR A 257 17.88 4.21 -5.03
C TYR A 257 18.37 5.52 -4.38
N GLU A 258 19.59 5.53 -3.86
CA GLU A 258 20.15 6.70 -3.19
C GLU A 258 20.28 7.91 -4.14
N GLU A 259 20.73 7.67 -5.37
CA GLU A 259 20.87 8.71 -6.39
C GLU A 259 19.50 9.25 -6.83
N LYS A 260 18.51 8.37 -7.04
CA LYS A 260 17.12 8.78 -7.33
C LYS A 260 16.56 9.64 -6.21
N TYR A 261 16.75 9.22 -4.95
CA TYR A 261 16.25 9.96 -3.79
C TYR A 261 16.85 11.38 -3.74
N VAL A 262 18.16 11.52 -3.88
CA VAL A 262 18.84 12.81 -3.89
C VAL A 262 18.36 13.70 -5.04
N GLU A 263 18.18 13.13 -6.22
CA GLU A 263 17.70 13.88 -7.39
C GLU A 263 16.24 14.32 -7.23
N LEU A 264 15.37 13.46 -6.72
CA LEU A 264 13.98 13.83 -6.40
C LEU A 264 13.91 14.92 -5.33
N GLN A 265 14.79 14.87 -4.32
CA GLN A 265 14.90 15.93 -3.32
C GLN A 265 15.31 17.25 -3.96
N ARG A 266 16.34 17.22 -4.82
CA ARG A 266 16.81 18.41 -5.55
C ARG A 266 15.72 19.02 -6.43
N LEU A 267 14.96 18.18 -7.14
CA LEU A 267 13.83 18.62 -7.97
C LEU A 267 12.73 19.25 -7.12
N THR A 268 12.40 18.64 -5.98
CA THR A 268 11.39 19.16 -5.05
C THR A 268 11.80 20.51 -4.47
N ASP A 269 13.06 20.67 -4.06
CA ASP A 269 13.58 21.91 -3.52
C ASP A 269 13.61 23.02 -4.57
N LYS A 270 14.02 22.69 -5.81
CA LYS A 270 13.98 23.60 -6.94
C LYS A 270 12.55 24.05 -7.27
N PHE A 271 11.60 23.12 -7.30
CA PHE A 271 10.19 23.42 -7.51
C PHE A 271 9.66 24.40 -6.45
N LYS A 272 9.95 24.14 -5.16
CA LYS A 272 9.59 25.05 -4.07
C LYS A 272 10.21 26.43 -4.22
N GLU A 273 11.48 26.49 -4.60
CA GLU A 273 12.18 27.76 -4.82
C GLU A 273 11.57 28.56 -5.98
N GLU A 274 11.29 27.91 -7.12
CA GLU A 274 10.68 28.55 -8.30
C GLU A 274 9.29 29.09 -7.96
N PHE A 275 8.45 28.32 -7.26
CA PHE A 275 7.15 28.78 -6.78
C PHE A 275 7.25 29.91 -5.76
N SER A 276 8.24 29.85 -4.87
CA SER A 276 8.48 30.90 -3.88
C SER A 276 8.92 32.23 -4.50
N ASN A 277 9.43 32.20 -5.72
CA ASN A 277 9.82 33.39 -6.47
C ASN A 277 8.63 34.05 -7.21
N ILE A 278 7.47 33.39 -7.27
CA ILE A 278 6.23 33.97 -7.77
C ILE A 278 5.52 34.55 -6.54
N PRO A 279 5.41 35.88 -6.42
CA PRO A 279 4.75 36.50 -5.25
C PRO A 279 3.32 35.96 -5.06
N GLY A 280 2.94 35.65 -3.81
CA GLY A 280 1.64 35.08 -3.46
C GLY A 280 1.51 33.55 -3.59
N THR A 281 2.48 32.86 -4.20
CA THR A 281 2.39 31.41 -4.40
C THR A 281 3.13 30.60 -3.32
N ASN A 282 3.81 31.22 -2.37
CA ASN A 282 4.55 30.53 -1.31
C ASN A 282 3.72 29.49 -0.54
N GLN A 283 2.47 29.80 -0.20
CA GLN A 283 1.58 28.85 0.48
C GLN A 283 1.12 27.75 -0.46
N LEU A 284 0.94 28.06 -1.73
CA LEU A 284 0.61 27.12 -2.78
C LEU A 284 1.78 26.16 -3.04
N ALA A 285 3.02 26.68 -3.10
CA ALA A 285 4.22 25.85 -3.25
C ALA A 285 4.32 24.78 -2.17
N ILE A 286 3.92 25.09 -0.94
CA ILE A 286 3.89 24.13 0.18
C ILE A 286 2.71 23.15 0.03
N ALA A 287 1.53 23.64 -0.36
CA ALA A 287 0.33 22.82 -0.52
C ALA A 287 0.43 21.86 -1.73
N PHE A 288 1.09 22.32 -2.79
CA PHE A 288 1.29 21.56 -4.03
C PHE A 288 2.69 20.93 -4.12
N ALA A 289 3.60 21.18 -3.16
CA ALA A 289 4.90 20.51 -3.14
C ALA A 289 4.65 19.00 -3.13
N PRO A 290 4.97 18.31 -4.22
CA PRO A 290 4.53 16.95 -4.37
C PRO A 290 5.21 16.08 -3.34
N GLN A 291 4.44 15.20 -2.74
CA GLN A 291 4.94 14.16 -1.84
C GLN A 291 5.61 13.01 -2.64
N ILE A 292 6.27 13.39 -3.75
CA ILE A 292 6.88 12.43 -4.69
C ILE A 292 7.92 11.54 -3.98
N ILE A 293 8.69 12.12 -3.06
CA ILE A 293 9.71 11.38 -2.31
C ILE A 293 9.05 10.36 -1.38
N GLU A 294 7.94 10.73 -0.75
CA GLU A 294 7.18 9.84 0.12
C GLU A 294 6.57 8.69 -0.67
N ILE A 295 5.92 8.99 -1.81
CA ILE A 295 5.35 7.99 -2.72
C ILE A 295 6.44 7.05 -3.23
N TYR A 296 7.57 7.58 -3.69
CA TYR A 296 8.70 6.78 -4.17
C TYR A 296 9.28 5.88 -3.06
N SER A 297 9.49 6.44 -1.87
CA SER A 297 10.00 5.66 -0.74
C SER A 297 9.02 4.57 -0.29
N LEU A 298 7.72 4.84 -0.32
CA LEU A 298 6.68 3.85 -0.04
C LEU A 298 6.68 2.72 -1.07
N GLN A 299 6.84 3.06 -2.36
CA GLN A 299 6.96 2.10 -3.45
C GLN A 299 8.18 1.18 -3.27
N VAL A 300 9.34 1.75 -2.95
CA VAL A 300 10.59 0.98 -2.76
C VAL A 300 10.47 0.04 -1.54
N ARG A 301 9.92 0.54 -0.42
CA ARG A 301 9.67 -0.27 0.78
C ARG A 301 8.74 -1.45 0.52
N TYR A 302 7.63 -1.18 -0.16
CA TYR A 302 6.70 -2.24 -0.55
C TYR A 302 7.38 -3.26 -1.48
N THR A 303 8.14 -2.79 -2.47
CA THR A 303 8.89 -3.65 -3.39
C THR A 303 9.90 -4.52 -2.64
N ALA A 304 10.59 -3.97 -1.65
CA ALA A 304 11.52 -4.73 -0.80
C ALA A 304 10.79 -5.86 -0.05
N GLN A 305 9.67 -5.57 0.59
CA GLN A 305 8.87 -6.56 1.30
C GLN A 305 8.37 -7.66 0.35
N PHE A 306 7.87 -7.29 -0.83
CA PHE A 306 7.37 -8.25 -1.81
C PHE A 306 8.50 -9.11 -2.39
N ASN A 307 9.67 -8.52 -2.70
CA ASN A 307 10.84 -9.24 -3.17
C ASN A 307 11.39 -10.19 -2.10
N ALA A 308 11.42 -9.77 -0.83
CA ALA A 308 11.82 -10.63 0.28
C ALA A 308 10.88 -11.85 0.42
N LEU A 309 9.56 -11.65 0.33
CA LEU A 309 8.60 -12.76 0.36
C LEU A 309 8.79 -13.71 -0.82
N LYS A 310 8.96 -13.20 -2.05
CA LYS A 310 9.25 -14.05 -3.23
C LYS A 310 10.54 -14.83 -3.07
N SER A 311 11.57 -14.21 -2.51
CA SER A 311 12.85 -14.87 -2.23
C SER A 311 12.69 -15.95 -1.15
N ALA A 312 11.94 -15.67 -0.10
CA ALA A 312 11.63 -16.66 0.94
C ALA A 312 10.90 -17.89 0.36
N ILE A 313 9.88 -17.69 -0.48
CA ILE A 313 9.19 -18.81 -1.14
C ILE A 313 10.16 -19.62 -2.00
N GLY A 314 11.11 -18.98 -2.69
CA GLY A 314 12.16 -19.68 -3.41
C GLY A 314 13.05 -20.51 -2.50
N ILE A 315 13.44 -19.99 -1.34
CA ILE A 315 14.22 -20.69 -0.31
C ILE A 315 13.44 -21.88 0.26
N TYR A 316 12.15 -21.66 0.63
CA TYR A 316 11.27 -22.74 1.10
C TYR A 316 11.11 -23.86 0.07
N LEU A 317 11.03 -23.53 -1.24
CA LEU A 317 10.97 -24.53 -2.30
C LEU A 317 12.25 -25.35 -2.41
N VAL A 318 13.44 -24.73 -2.28
CA VAL A 318 14.71 -25.45 -2.21
C VAL A 318 14.71 -26.37 -0.98
N THR A 319 14.27 -25.86 0.17
CA THR A 319 14.22 -26.65 1.42
C THR A 319 13.25 -27.83 1.31
N ALA A 320 12.06 -27.63 0.73
CA ALA A 320 11.08 -28.70 0.51
C ALA A 320 11.63 -29.83 -0.37
N ASN A 321 12.46 -29.49 -1.38
CA ASN A 321 13.02 -30.46 -2.32
C ASN A 321 14.31 -31.12 -1.81
N THR A 322 15.09 -30.45 -0.97
CA THR A 322 16.43 -30.91 -0.55
C THR A 322 16.52 -31.34 0.90
N GLY A 323 15.52 -31.01 1.71
CA GLY A 323 15.49 -31.22 3.15
C GLY A 323 16.38 -30.25 3.95
N ARG A 324 17.01 -29.27 3.31
CA ARG A 324 17.89 -28.27 3.97
C ARG A 324 17.80 -26.92 3.32
N LEU A 325 18.10 -25.88 4.10
CA LEU A 325 18.27 -24.52 3.61
C LEU A 325 19.42 -24.45 2.59
N PRO A 326 19.31 -23.63 1.51
CA PRO A 326 20.42 -23.39 0.60
C PRO A 326 21.56 -22.63 1.32
N ASP A 327 22.81 -22.98 1.03
CA ASP A 327 23.98 -22.30 1.63
C ASP A 327 24.14 -20.85 1.16
N THR A 328 23.63 -20.53 -0.03
CA THR A 328 23.62 -19.18 -0.63
C THR A 328 22.30 -18.92 -1.33
N LEU A 329 21.94 -17.66 -1.52
CA LEU A 329 20.76 -17.29 -2.28
C LEU A 329 20.89 -17.72 -3.74
N PRO A 330 19.87 -18.39 -4.31
CA PRO A 330 19.84 -18.67 -5.75
C PRO A 330 19.81 -17.39 -6.60
N ASP A 331 20.57 -17.33 -7.68
CA ASP A 331 20.75 -16.15 -8.56
C ASP A 331 19.44 -15.64 -9.22
N TYR A 332 18.43 -16.52 -9.34
CA TYR A 332 17.13 -16.17 -9.95
C TYR A 332 16.17 -15.43 -9.01
N LEU A 333 16.54 -15.25 -7.74
CA LEU A 333 15.69 -14.57 -6.77
C LEU A 333 15.68 -13.06 -6.99
N PRO A 334 14.59 -12.38 -6.63
CA PRO A 334 14.51 -10.93 -6.71
C PRO A 334 15.55 -10.23 -5.83
N LYS A 335 16.05 -9.10 -6.33
CA LYS A 335 17.06 -8.29 -5.64
C LYS A 335 16.43 -7.37 -4.59
N ASP A 336 17.25 -6.93 -3.61
CA ASP A 336 16.94 -5.81 -2.73
C ASP A 336 16.84 -4.51 -3.55
N PRO A 337 15.70 -3.82 -3.58
CA PRO A 337 15.52 -2.64 -4.41
C PRO A 337 16.27 -1.40 -3.88
N PHE A 338 16.69 -1.40 -2.62
CA PHE A 338 17.49 -0.30 -2.06
C PHE A 338 18.94 -0.34 -2.55
N SER A 339 19.50 -1.53 -2.74
CA SER A 339 20.90 -1.71 -3.16
C SER A 339 21.07 -2.18 -4.59
N GLY A 340 20.04 -2.76 -5.21
CA GLY A 340 20.11 -3.46 -6.49
C GLY A 340 20.86 -4.80 -6.43
N GLN A 341 21.29 -5.24 -5.25
CA GLN A 341 22.02 -6.48 -5.01
C GLN A 341 21.15 -7.56 -4.39
N ASP A 342 21.69 -8.76 -4.17
CA ASP A 342 21.01 -9.78 -3.37
C ASP A 342 20.80 -9.29 -1.94
N PHE A 343 19.69 -9.70 -1.32
CA PHE A 343 19.54 -9.53 0.11
C PHE A 343 20.71 -10.14 0.87
N GLU A 344 21.06 -9.58 2.03
CA GLU A 344 21.87 -10.32 2.99
C GLU A 344 21.05 -11.49 3.52
N TYR A 345 21.66 -12.67 3.53
CA TYR A 345 21.03 -13.92 3.92
C TYR A 345 21.75 -14.49 5.12
N GLU A 346 21.05 -14.61 6.23
CA GLU A 346 21.59 -15.08 7.50
C GLU A 346 20.74 -16.21 8.05
N PHE A 347 21.37 -17.29 8.49
CA PHE A 347 20.70 -18.40 9.16
C PHE A 347 20.37 -18.03 10.60
N THR A 348 19.19 -18.44 11.07
CA THR A 348 18.79 -18.41 12.47
C THR A 348 18.61 -19.82 13.01
N GLU A 349 18.38 -19.96 14.31
CA GLU A 349 18.17 -21.27 14.94
C GLU A 349 16.96 -22.01 14.34
N ASP A 350 15.89 -21.28 13.99
CA ASP A 350 14.63 -21.81 13.52
C ASP A 350 14.24 -21.35 12.09
N GLY A 351 15.21 -20.79 11.32
CA GLY A 351 14.92 -20.33 9.96
C GLY A 351 16.02 -19.45 9.35
N PHE A 352 15.63 -18.29 8.82
CA PHE A 352 16.56 -17.35 8.20
C PHE A 352 16.04 -15.91 8.20
N ILE A 353 16.95 -14.98 8.02
CA ILE A 353 16.66 -13.55 7.84
C ILE A 353 17.13 -13.12 6.44
N LEU A 354 16.27 -12.36 5.77
CA LEU A 354 16.64 -11.57 4.59
C LEU A 354 16.71 -10.09 5.00
N ARG A 355 17.87 -9.46 4.82
CA ARG A 355 18.08 -8.07 5.21
C ARG A 355 18.41 -7.23 3.98
N CYS A 356 17.82 -6.04 3.86
CA CYS A 356 18.22 -5.06 2.86
C CYS A 356 19.66 -4.61 3.12
N ARG A 357 20.47 -4.41 2.06
CA ARG A 357 21.88 -3.99 2.19
C ARG A 357 22.05 -2.49 2.35
N ALA A 358 21.12 -1.72 1.82
CA ALA A 358 21.14 -0.27 1.92
C ALA A 358 20.02 0.24 2.84
N LYS A 359 20.24 1.44 3.36
CA LYS A 359 19.32 2.11 4.28
C LYS A 359 18.21 2.81 3.53
N ASP A 360 17.04 2.89 4.15
CA ASP A 360 15.97 3.78 3.73
C ASP A 360 16.31 5.22 4.16
N ILE A 361 16.75 6.04 3.21
CA ILE A 361 17.17 7.42 3.45
C ILE A 361 15.99 8.31 3.85
N TYR A 362 14.79 8.05 3.33
CA TYR A 362 13.58 8.80 3.67
C TYR A 362 13.28 8.73 5.16
N TRP A 363 13.32 7.55 5.76
CA TRP A 363 13.10 7.37 7.19
C TRP A 363 14.14 8.07 8.04
N THR A 364 15.40 8.13 7.62
CA THR A 364 16.44 8.85 8.36
C THR A 364 16.25 10.36 8.37
N SER A 365 15.71 10.93 7.28
CA SER A 365 15.59 12.37 7.11
C SER A 365 14.26 12.96 7.58
N HIS A 366 13.19 12.16 7.63
CA HIS A 366 11.82 12.65 7.89
C HIS A 366 11.16 12.08 9.14
N THR A 367 11.75 11.09 9.81
CA THR A 367 11.13 10.49 10.99
C THR A 367 11.29 11.41 12.19
N LEU A 368 10.17 11.91 12.71
CA LEU A 368 10.08 12.57 14.01
C LEU A 368 10.19 11.50 15.12
N TRP A 369 11.39 11.01 15.34
CA TRP A 369 11.65 10.15 16.49
C TRP A 369 11.53 10.97 17.77
N PRO A 370 10.99 10.37 18.87
CA PRO A 370 11.07 11.01 20.17
C PRO A 370 12.52 11.42 20.46
N PRO A 371 12.74 12.59 21.07
CA PRO A 371 14.10 13.15 21.28
C PRO A 371 15.11 12.23 21.99
N ASN A 372 14.62 11.18 22.63
CA ASN A 372 15.44 10.21 23.41
C ASN A 372 15.43 8.80 22.79
N THR A 373 15.09 8.64 21.52
CA THR A 373 15.13 7.32 20.89
C THR A 373 16.56 6.79 20.86
N PRO A 374 16.84 5.59 21.39
CA PRO A 374 18.17 5.01 21.42
C PRO A 374 18.79 4.87 20.03
N PRO A 375 20.09 5.13 19.85
CA PRO A 375 20.78 5.04 18.55
C PRO A 375 20.67 3.67 17.88
N ASP A 376 20.59 2.59 18.66
CA ASP A 376 20.42 1.22 18.15
C ASP A 376 19.00 0.96 17.61
N VAL A 377 17.98 1.59 18.18
CA VAL A 377 16.61 1.57 17.64
C VAL A 377 16.53 2.35 16.34
N LEU A 378 17.17 3.54 16.28
CA LEU A 378 17.28 4.32 15.05
C LEU A 378 18.02 3.54 13.95
N ALA A 379 19.12 2.85 14.29
CA ALA A 379 19.87 2.07 13.32
C ALA A 379 19.06 0.88 12.75
N ARG A 380 18.27 0.21 13.58
CA ARG A 380 17.43 -0.94 13.17
C ARG A 380 16.25 -0.52 12.31
N SER A 381 15.69 0.66 12.52
CA SER A 381 14.54 1.15 11.76
C SER A 381 14.86 1.67 10.36
N ILE A 382 16.14 1.73 10.01
CA ILE A 382 16.62 2.23 8.71
C ILE A 382 16.89 1.10 7.72
N VAL A 383 17.17 -0.12 8.22
CA VAL A 383 17.44 -1.31 7.42
C VAL A 383 16.32 -2.30 7.64
N TYR A 384 15.63 -2.68 6.56
CA TYR A 384 14.53 -3.64 6.65
C TYR A 384 15.05 -5.05 6.76
N GLU A 385 14.53 -5.78 7.74
CA GLU A 385 14.82 -7.19 8.01
C GLU A 385 13.51 -7.98 7.93
N TYR A 386 13.56 -9.12 7.28
CA TYR A 386 12.44 -10.03 7.09
C TYR A 386 12.84 -11.41 7.63
N GLU A 387 12.31 -11.74 8.80
CA GLU A 387 12.56 -13.03 9.46
C GLU A 387 11.57 -14.08 8.97
N TYR A 388 12.06 -15.26 8.63
CA TYR A 388 11.29 -16.40 8.16
C TYR A 388 11.61 -17.64 8.99
N LYS A 389 10.57 -18.28 9.52
CA LYS A 389 10.70 -19.50 10.34
C LYS A 389 10.46 -20.74 9.49
N ILE A 390 11.15 -21.82 9.78
CA ILE A 390 10.96 -23.12 9.14
C ILE A 390 10.57 -24.14 10.20
N GLN A 391 9.37 -24.69 10.05
CA GLN A 391 8.97 -25.82 10.87
C GLN A 391 9.81 -27.06 10.49
N SER A 392 10.39 -27.70 11.47
CA SER A 392 11.11 -28.95 11.32
C SER A 392 10.24 -30.11 11.78
N ASN A 393 10.35 -31.27 11.13
CA ASN A 393 9.79 -32.53 11.62
C ASN A 393 10.57 -33.00 12.87
N THR A 394 10.54 -32.25 13.96
CA THR A 394 10.92 -32.82 15.24
C THR A 394 9.75 -33.68 15.70
N GLU A 395 9.74 -34.96 15.24
CA GLU A 395 8.98 -35.99 15.94
C GLU A 395 9.39 -35.92 17.40
N SER A 396 8.42 -35.60 18.24
CA SER A 396 8.52 -35.78 19.69
C SER A 396 8.82 -37.26 19.94
N ASN A 397 10.09 -37.58 20.18
CA ASN A 397 10.45 -38.85 20.75
C ASN A 397 10.04 -38.91 22.24
#